data_b7ba06fc290b4b912775ede8472592aa
#
_entry.id   b7ba06fc290b4b912775ede8472592aa
#
_cell.length_a   1.000
_cell.length_b   1.000
_cell.length_c   1.000
_cell.angle_alpha   90.00
_cell.angle_beta   90.00
_cell.angle_gamma   90.00
#
_symmetry.space_group_name_H-M   'P 1'
#
loop_
_entity.id
_entity.type
_entity.pdbx_description
1 polymer ?
#
loop_
_entity_poly.entity_id
_entity_poly.type
_entity_poly.pdbx_seq_one_letter_code
_entity_poly.pdbx_strand_id
1 'polypeptide(L)'
;KAFTTNNQKETPEPEPTPTPEPKPTPTPEPKPTPTPEPTPTPEPAPEPSDENMVIEYRTHVQTYGWQSWKKNGEMSGTSGQSKRMEALQIDIKNKPYSGDIKYTSHVQTYGWQDDVENPDTWKKNGELSGTSGQSKRLEAIRLKLTGEMAKHYDIYYRVHAQSYGWLGWAKNGEAAGTSGYAKRLEALQIVLVKKGKAAPKATYKGIASARSNAMYAKPISVNYQSHVQKIGWQSTVSDGNVSGTSGRSLRLEGIKISLKDKPCSGDIRYVTH
;
A
#
# COMPACT_ATOMS: atom_id res chain seq x y z
N LYS A 1 -6.00 55.58 112.43
CA LYS A 1 -5.54 54.79 113.54
C LYS A 1 -4.65 53.68 113.09
N ALA A 2 -3.52 53.71 113.62
CA ALA A 2 -2.32 52.90 113.54
C ALA A 2 -2.57 51.38 113.79
N PHE A 3 -1.69 50.59 113.34
CA PHE A 3 -0.75 49.73 114.04
C PHE A 3 -0.16 48.76 113.07
N THR A 4 1.08 48.83 112.76
CA THR A 4 2.28 48.30 113.38
C THR A 4 2.58 46.83 113.04
N THR A 5 3.50 46.66 112.18
CA THR A 5 4.66 45.72 112.06
C THR A 5 4.60 44.37 112.73
N ASN A 6 4.92 43.32 112.01
CA ASN A 6 6.07 42.56 112.50
C ASN A 6 6.79 41.85 111.32
N ASN A 7 8.04 41.97 111.28
CA ASN A 7 8.98 41.47 110.33
C ASN A 7 9.57 40.19 110.94
N GLN A 8 9.39 39.05 110.25
CA GLN A 8 10.23 37.87 110.51
C GLN A 8 10.74 37.34 109.23
N LYS A 9 12.03 37.28 109.13
CA LYS A 9 12.87 36.84 108.09
C LYS A 9 12.96 35.31 108.13
N GLU A 10 12.30 34.59 107.23
CA GLU A 10 12.46 33.17 107.10
C GLU A 10 13.61 32.93 106.09
N THR A 11 14.53 31.99 106.44
CA THR A 11 15.66 31.57 105.66
C THR A 11 15.14 30.56 104.60
N PRO A 12 15.52 30.73 103.35
CA PRO A 12 15.02 29.77 102.32
C PRO A 12 15.70 28.40 102.49
N GLU A 13 14.88 27.35 102.34
CA GLU A 13 15.29 25.95 102.27
C GLU A 13 16.01 25.67 100.96
N PRO A 14 17.08 24.84 100.93
CA PRO A 14 17.79 24.52 99.66
C PRO A 14 16.94 23.70 98.73
N GLU A 15 16.89 24.16 97.46
CA GLU A 15 16.23 23.44 96.33
C GLU A 15 16.86 22.06 96.12
N PRO A 16 16.06 21.06 95.79
CA PRO A 16 16.53 19.70 95.48
C PRO A 16 17.35 19.72 94.19
N THR A 17 18.49 19.08 94.20
CA THR A 17 19.34 18.86 93.01
C THR A 17 18.64 18.03 91.94
N PRO A 18 18.66 18.50 90.72
CA PRO A 18 17.94 17.71 89.62
C PRO A 18 18.62 16.36 89.43
N THR A 19 17.82 15.30 89.38
CA THR A 19 18.25 13.97 89.08
C THR A 19 18.69 13.92 87.57
N PRO A 20 19.83 13.32 87.21
CA PRO A 20 20.28 13.24 85.83
C PRO A 20 19.31 12.43 85.01
N GLU A 21 18.87 13.01 83.90
CA GLU A 21 17.99 12.37 82.88
C GLU A 21 18.67 11.10 82.27
N PRO A 22 17.99 9.99 82.10
CA PRO A 22 18.61 8.80 81.51
C PRO A 22 19.01 9.07 80.09
N LYS A 23 20.26 8.78 79.77
CA LYS A 23 20.83 8.87 78.42
C LYS A 23 20.01 8.00 77.45
N PRO A 24 19.56 8.54 76.27
CA PRO A 24 18.78 7.76 75.34
C PRO A 24 19.56 6.53 74.86
N THR A 25 18.94 5.36 74.92
CA THR A 25 19.44 4.14 74.39
C THR A 25 19.49 4.26 72.84
N PRO A 26 20.61 3.92 72.19
CA PRO A 26 20.70 4.00 70.71
C PRO A 26 19.66 3.08 70.08
N THR A 27 18.81 3.65 69.23
CA THR A 27 17.86 2.93 68.39
C THR A 27 18.66 2.10 67.40
N PRO A 28 18.39 0.79 67.27
CA PRO A 28 19.11 -0.04 66.29
C PRO A 28 18.87 0.48 64.88
N GLU A 29 19.97 0.67 64.12
CA GLU A 29 19.93 1.09 62.73
C GLU A 29 19.13 0.09 61.88
N PRO A 30 18.21 0.51 61.04
CA PRO A 30 17.43 -0.42 60.22
C PRO A 30 18.37 -1.19 59.27
N LYS A 31 18.28 -2.53 59.35
CA LYS A 31 18.99 -3.44 58.46
C LYS A 31 18.62 -3.11 57.00
N PRO A 32 19.58 -2.96 56.08
CA PRO A 32 19.27 -2.64 54.68
C PRO A 32 18.35 -3.71 54.09
N THR A 33 17.20 -3.25 53.56
CA THR A 33 16.27 -4.12 52.80
C THR A 33 16.99 -4.61 51.55
N PRO A 34 17.00 -5.91 51.26
CA PRO A 34 17.63 -6.40 50.03
C PRO A 34 17.02 -5.71 48.81
N THR A 35 17.86 -5.12 47.97
CA THR A 35 17.45 -4.59 46.67
C THR A 35 16.88 -5.72 45.85
N PRO A 36 15.63 -5.62 45.30
CA PRO A 36 15.09 -6.67 44.45
C PRO A 36 16.02 -6.93 43.27
N GLU A 37 16.35 -8.18 43.06
CA GLU A 37 17.12 -8.63 41.89
C GLU A 37 16.39 -8.23 40.62
N PRO A 38 17.05 -7.67 39.58
CA PRO A 38 16.38 -7.28 38.36
C PRO A 38 15.68 -8.50 37.74
N THR A 39 14.35 -8.40 37.55
CA THR A 39 13.58 -9.41 36.84
C THR A 39 14.20 -9.64 35.47
N PRO A 40 14.54 -10.87 35.06
CA PRO A 40 15.12 -11.12 33.75
C PRO A 40 14.19 -10.55 32.67
N THR A 41 14.73 -9.71 31.80
CA THR A 41 14.02 -9.25 30.60
C THR A 41 13.61 -10.47 29.80
N PRO A 42 12.32 -10.65 29.45
CA PRO A 42 11.89 -11.79 28.65
C PRO A 42 12.69 -11.82 27.34
N GLU A 43 13.25 -12.95 27.03
CA GLU A 43 13.94 -13.21 25.76
C GLU A 43 12.97 -12.86 24.61
N PRO A 44 13.38 -12.09 23.58
CA PRO A 44 12.51 -11.77 22.48
C PRO A 44 12.01 -13.05 21.83
N ALA A 45 10.69 -13.14 21.64
CA ALA A 45 10.08 -14.28 20.97
C ALA A 45 10.77 -14.52 19.61
N PRO A 46 11.04 -15.76 19.20
CA PRO A 46 11.67 -16.06 17.93
C PRO A 46 10.90 -15.40 16.79
N GLU A 47 11.61 -14.73 15.88
CA GLU A 47 10.97 -14.13 14.69
C GLU A 47 10.23 -15.22 13.90
N PRO A 48 9.03 -14.92 13.37
CA PRO A 48 8.28 -15.86 12.56
C PRO A 48 9.12 -16.36 11.37
N SER A 49 9.18 -17.67 11.18
CA SER A 49 9.92 -18.29 10.07
C SER A 49 9.15 -18.13 8.76
N ASP A 50 9.83 -17.73 7.69
CA ASP A 50 9.30 -17.64 6.33
C ASP A 50 9.64 -18.86 5.45
N GLU A 51 10.27 -19.88 6.02
CA GLU A 51 10.76 -21.07 5.29
C GLU A 51 9.68 -21.79 4.48
N ASN A 52 8.45 -21.81 4.98
CA ASN A 52 7.32 -22.48 4.34
C ASN A 52 6.35 -21.50 3.65
N MET A 53 6.64 -20.19 3.64
CA MET A 53 5.78 -19.21 2.97
C MET A 53 5.83 -19.39 1.46
N VAL A 54 4.64 -19.46 0.85
CA VAL A 54 4.51 -19.63 -0.60
C VAL A 54 3.49 -18.63 -1.14
N ILE A 55 3.88 -17.81 -2.11
CA ILE A 55 2.91 -17.14 -2.97
C ILE A 55 2.53 -18.08 -4.10
N GLU A 56 1.24 -18.38 -4.22
CA GLU A 56 0.70 -19.20 -5.28
C GLU A 56 -0.33 -18.45 -6.10
N TYR A 57 -0.36 -18.72 -7.40
CA TYR A 57 -1.25 -18.05 -8.34
C TYR A 57 -1.54 -18.93 -9.54
N ARG A 58 -2.71 -18.69 -10.15
CA ARG A 58 -3.12 -19.33 -11.39
C ARG A 58 -3.86 -18.36 -12.29
N THR A 59 -3.90 -18.68 -13.57
CA THR A 59 -4.55 -17.87 -14.60
C THR A 59 -5.57 -18.69 -15.37
N HIS A 60 -6.68 -18.03 -15.74
CA HIS A 60 -7.61 -18.52 -16.72
C HIS A 60 -7.17 -18.07 -18.11
N VAL A 61 -6.92 -19.01 -19.00
CA VAL A 61 -6.38 -18.76 -20.34
C VAL A 61 -7.37 -19.19 -21.39
N GLN A 62 -7.53 -18.36 -22.41
CA GLN A 62 -8.36 -18.66 -23.58
C GLN A 62 -8.14 -20.10 -24.10
N THR A 63 -9.21 -20.85 -24.26
CA THR A 63 -9.28 -22.25 -24.70
C THR A 63 -8.73 -23.30 -23.73
N TYR A 64 -7.86 -22.91 -22.78
CA TYR A 64 -7.28 -23.83 -21.80
C TYR A 64 -8.01 -23.82 -20.45
N GLY A 65 -8.80 -22.75 -20.16
CA GLY A 65 -9.42 -22.58 -18.86
C GLY A 65 -8.43 -22.29 -17.74
N TRP A 66 -8.79 -22.67 -16.51
CA TRP A 66 -7.93 -22.51 -15.35
C TRP A 66 -6.73 -23.46 -15.44
N GLN A 67 -5.54 -22.85 -15.35
CA GLN A 67 -4.30 -23.60 -15.27
C GLN A 67 -4.00 -24.05 -13.83
N SER A 68 -3.05 -24.97 -13.68
CA SER A 68 -2.54 -25.38 -12.37
C SER A 68 -1.91 -24.21 -11.63
N TRP A 69 -1.96 -24.23 -10.28
CA TRP A 69 -1.29 -23.27 -9.43
C TRP A 69 0.22 -23.28 -9.68
N LYS A 70 0.79 -22.10 -9.79
CA LYS A 70 2.23 -21.82 -9.90
C LYS A 70 2.71 -21.11 -8.64
N LYS A 71 3.99 -21.24 -8.32
CA LYS A 71 4.56 -20.80 -7.05
C LYS A 71 5.80 -19.95 -7.25
N ASN A 72 6.01 -18.97 -6.37
CA ASN A 72 7.29 -18.29 -6.17
C ASN A 72 8.04 -17.92 -7.46
N GLY A 73 7.38 -17.21 -8.38
CA GLY A 73 7.98 -16.73 -9.64
C GLY A 73 8.00 -17.75 -10.78
N GLU A 74 7.31 -18.88 -10.68
CA GLU A 74 7.03 -19.72 -11.84
C GLU A 74 6.08 -18.99 -12.80
N MET A 75 6.17 -19.29 -14.09
CA MET A 75 5.29 -18.71 -15.09
C MET A 75 3.88 -19.33 -15.01
N SER A 76 2.85 -18.50 -14.88
CA SER A 76 1.46 -18.85 -15.09
C SER A 76 0.95 -18.18 -16.36
N GLY A 77 0.16 -18.86 -17.17
CA GLY A 77 -0.24 -18.40 -18.48
C GLY A 77 0.53 -19.09 -19.60
N THR A 78 0.57 -18.47 -20.77
CA THR A 78 1.25 -18.98 -21.97
C THR A 78 2.17 -17.90 -22.55
N SER A 79 3.26 -18.33 -23.20
CA SER A 79 4.13 -17.42 -23.95
C SER A 79 4.27 -17.92 -25.38
N GLY A 80 4.15 -17.03 -26.38
CA GLY A 80 4.28 -17.37 -27.81
C GLY A 80 3.10 -18.13 -28.40
N GLN A 81 2.00 -18.36 -27.67
CA GLN A 81 0.83 -19.10 -28.14
C GLN A 81 -0.34 -18.20 -28.56
N SER A 82 -0.18 -16.91 -28.46
CA SER A 82 -1.23 -15.92 -28.78
C SER A 82 -2.55 -16.13 -28.04
N LYS A 83 -2.51 -16.69 -26.81
CA LYS A 83 -3.66 -16.92 -25.94
C LYS A 83 -3.77 -15.84 -24.88
N ARG A 84 -4.96 -15.27 -24.75
CA ARG A 84 -5.18 -14.22 -23.72
C ARG A 84 -5.39 -14.81 -22.35
N MET A 85 -4.89 -14.13 -21.34
CA MET A 85 -5.36 -14.27 -19.97
C MET A 85 -6.71 -13.58 -19.82
N GLU A 86 -7.66 -14.21 -19.14
CA GLU A 86 -9.02 -13.71 -18.93
C GLU A 86 -9.30 -13.43 -17.44
N ALA A 87 -8.69 -14.20 -16.54
CA ALA A 87 -8.76 -14.00 -15.09
C ALA A 87 -7.52 -14.54 -14.38
N LEU A 88 -7.38 -14.17 -13.12
CA LEU A 88 -6.34 -14.66 -12.22
C LEU A 88 -6.87 -14.85 -10.80
N GLN A 89 -6.21 -15.71 -10.05
CA GLN A 89 -6.35 -15.89 -8.60
C GLN A 89 -4.97 -15.94 -7.97
N ILE A 90 -4.81 -15.30 -6.81
CA ILE A 90 -3.53 -15.21 -6.10
C ILE A 90 -3.77 -15.40 -4.61
N ASP A 91 -2.93 -16.21 -3.95
CA ASP A 91 -2.98 -16.40 -2.51
C ASP A 91 -1.57 -16.53 -1.92
N ILE A 92 -1.43 -16.33 -0.62
CA ILE A 92 -0.19 -16.56 0.12
C ILE A 92 -0.47 -17.57 1.22
N LYS A 93 0.19 -18.71 1.15
CA LYS A 93 0.11 -19.78 2.16
C LYS A 93 1.21 -19.62 3.21
N ASN A 94 0.91 -20.05 4.43
CA ASN A 94 1.82 -20.06 5.56
C ASN A 94 2.46 -18.69 5.80
N LYS A 95 1.64 -17.64 5.80
CA LYS A 95 2.09 -16.26 6.07
C LYS A 95 2.70 -16.17 7.46
N PRO A 96 3.95 -15.69 7.63
CA PRO A 96 4.55 -15.48 8.95
C PRO A 96 3.96 -14.26 9.67
N TYR A 97 3.30 -13.36 8.95
CA TYR A 97 2.71 -12.13 9.47
C TYR A 97 1.26 -11.96 9.00
N SER A 98 0.47 -11.20 9.75
CA SER A 98 -0.90 -10.85 9.36
C SER A 98 -0.92 -9.91 8.13
N GLY A 99 -1.99 -9.99 7.37
CA GLY A 99 -2.19 -9.17 6.16
C GLY A 99 -2.68 -9.99 4.98
N ASP A 100 -3.07 -9.29 3.93
CA ASP A 100 -3.65 -9.85 2.73
C ASP A 100 -2.80 -9.53 1.49
N ILE A 101 -2.90 -10.40 0.48
CA ILE A 101 -2.59 -10.03 -0.89
C ILE A 101 -3.85 -9.45 -1.53
N LYS A 102 -3.77 -8.20 -1.99
CA LYS A 102 -4.84 -7.51 -2.73
C LYS A 102 -4.43 -7.30 -4.18
N TYR A 103 -5.37 -7.45 -5.10
CA TYR A 103 -5.12 -7.32 -6.54
C TYR A 103 -6.35 -6.90 -7.32
N THR A 104 -6.12 -6.21 -8.44
CA THR A 104 -7.13 -5.79 -9.39
C THR A 104 -6.64 -5.94 -10.82
N SER A 105 -7.57 -6.03 -11.77
CA SER A 105 -7.30 -6.24 -13.18
C SER A 105 -7.96 -5.17 -14.04
N HIS A 106 -7.23 -4.71 -15.06
CA HIS A 106 -7.78 -3.96 -16.18
C HIS A 106 -8.26 -4.92 -17.24
N VAL A 107 -9.56 -4.90 -17.53
CA VAL A 107 -10.24 -5.83 -18.44
C VAL A 107 -10.69 -5.08 -19.68
N GLN A 108 -10.53 -5.71 -20.83
CA GLN A 108 -11.04 -5.22 -22.12
C GLN A 108 -12.45 -4.68 -22.00
N THR A 109 -12.71 -3.46 -22.43
CA THR A 109 -13.97 -2.71 -22.42
C THR A 109 -14.50 -2.30 -21.05
N TYR A 110 -14.07 -2.96 -19.97
CA TYR A 110 -14.52 -2.62 -18.61
C TYR A 110 -13.57 -1.66 -17.90
N GLY A 111 -12.28 -1.62 -18.30
CA GLY A 111 -11.26 -0.87 -17.58
C GLY A 111 -10.84 -1.60 -16.29
N TRP A 112 -10.37 -0.83 -15.33
CA TRP A 112 -10.07 -1.35 -13.99
C TRP A 112 -11.37 -1.79 -13.30
N GLN A 113 -11.39 -3.02 -12.78
CA GLN A 113 -12.59 -3.59 -12.17
C GLN A 113 -12.88 -3.04 -10.77
N ASP A 114 -11.88 -2.52 -10.12
CA ASP A 114 -11.96 -1.98 -8.77
C ASP A 114 -11.35 -0.56 -8.77
N ASP A 115 -11.61 0.24 -7.74
CA ASP A 115 -11.03 1.56 -7.59
C ASP A 115 -9.51 1.47 -7.37
N VAL A 116 -8.73 1.93 -8.33
CA VAL A 116 -7.25 1.83 -8.29
C VAL A 116 -6.61 2.68 -7.21
N GLU A 117 -7.31 3.72 -6.75
CA GLU A 117 -6.85 4.61 -5.67
C GLU A 117 -7.30 4.10 -4.29
N ASN A 118 -8.28 3.19 -4.25
CA ASN A 118 -8.75 2.55 -3.02
C ASN A 118 -8.53 1.03 -3.03
N PRO A 119 -7.37 0.53 -2.57
CA PRO A 119 -7.09 -0.90 -2.55
C PRO A 119 -8.05 -1.74 -1.67
N ASP A 120 -8.89 -1.12 -0.86
CA ASP A 120 -9.87 -1.86 -0.06
C ASP A 120 -10.99 -2.46 -0.90
N THR A 121 -11.21 -1.94 -2.10
CA THR A 121 -12.14 -2.49 -3.09
C THR A 121 -11.57 -3.67 -3.88
N TRP A 122 -10.24 -3.90 -3.84
CA TRP A 122 -9.58 -4.91 -4.64
C TRP A 122 -9.89 -6.33 -4.15
N LYS A 123 -9.82 -7.29 -5.06
CA LYS A 123 -9.87 -8.73 -4.75
C LYS A 123 -8.73 -9.13 -3.84
N LYS A 124 -8.93 -10.18 -3.03
CA LYS A 124 -7.93 -10.67 -2.07
C LYS A 124 -7.90 -12.19 -1.97
N ASN A 125 -6.77 -12.72 -1.54
CA ASN A 125 -6.59 -14.07 -1.00
C ASN A 125 -7.36 -15.17 -1.76
N GLY A 126 -7.08 -15.36 -3.04
CA GLY A 126 -7.69 -16.39 -3.87
C GLY A 126 -9.00 -16.00 -4.56
N GLU A 127 -9.54 -14.80 -4.34
CA GLU A 127 -10.71 -14.30 -5.07
C GLU A 127 -10.39 -14.12 -6.56
N LEU A 128 -11.40 -14.25 -7.42
CA LEU A 128 -11.26 -14.08 -8.86
C LEU A 128 -11.16 -12.58 -9.22
N SER A 129 -10.10 -12.20 -9.94
CA SER A 129 -9.98 -10.91 -10.63
C SER A 129 -9.91 -11.15 -12.14
N GLY A 130 -10.65 -10.37 -12.92
CA GLY A 130 -10.86 -10.59 -14.34
C GLY A 130 -12.24 -11.13 -14.65
N THR A 131 -12.38 -11.86 -15.75
CA THR A 131 -13.65 -12.45 -16.18
C THR A 131 -13.45 -13.91 -16.61
N SER A 132 -14.46 -14.74 -16.39
CA SER A 132 -14.50 -16.11 -16.89
C SER A 132 -15.69 -16.28 -17.82
N GLY A 133 -15.51 -16.94 -18.96
CA GLY A 133 -16.58 -17.21 -19.94
C GLY A 133 -17.05 -16.00 -20.77
N GLN A 134 -16.44 -14.80 -20.59
CA GLN A 134 -16.84 -13.58 -21.30
C GLN A 134 -15.96 -13.25 -22.49
N SER A 135 -14.93 -14.03 -22.75
CA SER A 135 -13.96 -13.80 -23.82
C SER A 135 -13.28 -12.42 -23.77
N LYS A 136 -13.15 -11.85 -22.57
CA LYS A 136 -12.47 -10.57 -22.33
C LYS A 136 -11.03 -10.78 -21.88
N ARG A 137 -10.08 -10.09 -22.52
CA ARG A 137 -8.67 -10.15 -22.12
C ARG A 137 -8.37 -9.29 -20.92
N LEU A 138 -7.42 -9.70 -20.14
CA LEU A 138 -6.70 -8.81 -19.23
C LEU A 138 -5.69 -7.95 -20.03
N GLU A 139 -5.56 -6.69 -19.66
CA GLU A 139 -4.65 -5.73 -20.28
C GLU A 139 -3.59 -5.23 -19.30
N ALA A 140 -3.93 -5.13 -18.01
CA ALA A 140 -3.00 -4.81 -16.91
C ALA A 140 -3.48 -5.37 -15.59
N ILE A 141 -2.56 -5.43 -14.60
CA ILE A 141 -2.84 -5.84 -13.23
C ILE A 141 -2.14 -4.91 -12.24
N ARG A 142 -2.66 -4.84 -11.02
CA ARG A 142 -2.00 -4.26 -9.84
C ARG A 142 -2.09 -5.23 -8.68
N LEU A 143 -1.00 -5.39 -7.93
CA LEU A 143 -0.92 -6.28 -6.77
C LEU A 143 -0.29 -5.53 -5.59
N LYS A 144 -0.81 -5.73 -4.38
CA LYS A 144 -0.31 -5.09 -3.17
C LYS A 144 -0.46 -5.99 -1.95
N LEU A 145 0.51 -5.97 -1.06
CA LEU A 145 0.39 -6.54 0.28
C LEU A 145 -0.23 -5.51 1.23
N THR A 146 -0.89 -6.00 2.28
CA THR A 146 -1.44 -5.18 3.36
C THR A 146 -0.98 -5.69 4.74
N GLY A 147 -1.30 -4.95 5.80
CA GLY A 147 -1.00 -5.33 7.17
C GLY A 147 0.50 -5.49 7.45
N GLU A 148 0.84 -6.37 8.37
CA GLU A 148 2.23 -6.65 8.74
C GLU A 148 3.02 -7.27 7.59
N MET A 149 2.39 -8.08 6.72
CA MET A 149 3.05 -8.61 5.52
C MET A 149 3.68 -7.50 4.68
N ALA A 150 3.02 -6.36 4.50
CA ALA A 150 3.53 -5.23 3.73
C ALA A 150 4.71 -4.51 4.39
N LYS A 151 4.90 -4.66 5.72
CA LYS A 151 6.05 -4.11 6.45
C LYS A 151 7.30 -4.96 6.29
N HIS A 152 7.14 -6.27 6.11
CA HIS A 152 8.23 -7.23 6.05
C HIS A 152 8.62 -7.64 4.63
N TYR A 153 7.70 -7.56 3.66
CA TYR A 153 7.92 -7.99 2.28
C TYR A 153 7.52 -6.94 1.26
N ASP A 154 8.20 -6.97 0.13
CA ASP A 154 7.80 -6.36 -1.12
C ASP A 154 7.25 -7.43 -2.06
N ILE A 155 6.17 -7.11 -2.77
CA ILE A 155 5.67 -7.96 -3.85
C ILE A 155 6.14 -7.39 -5.19
N TYR A 156 6.79 -8.23 -5.98
CA TYR A 156 7.19 -7.91 -7.36
C TYR A 156 6.41 -8.81 -8.32
N TYR A 157 5.98 -8.24 -9.41
CA TYR A 157 5.26 -8.97 -10.46
C TYR A 157 5.55 -8.37 -11.83
N ARG A 158 5.51 -9.23 -12.85
CA ARG A 158 5.64 -8.82 -14.24
C ARG A 158 4.75 -9.67 -15.13
N VAL A 159 4.44 -9.17 -16.32
CA VAL A 159 3.55 -9.82 -17.28
C VAL A 159 4.18 -9.93 -18.66
N HIS A 160 3.76 -10.94 -19.41
CA HIS A 160 4.00 -11.02 -20.85
C HIS A 160 2.80 -10.38 -21.55
N ALA A 161 3.07 -9.36 -22.38
CA ALA A 161 2.04 -8.64 -23.12
C ALA A 161 2.22 -8.83 -24.63
N GLN A 162 1.13 -8.98 -25.36
CA GLN A 162 1.09 -9.11 -26.80
C GLN A 162 1.92 -7.99 -27.47
N SER A 163 2.80 -8.35 -28.39
CA SER A 163 3.71 -7.43 -29.14
C SER A 163 4.80 -6.75 -28.32
N TYR A 164 4.75 -6.84 -26.97
CA TYR A 164 5.75 -6.25 -26.07
C TYR A 164 6.70 -7.29 -25.48
N GLY A 165 6.27 -8.56 -25.39
CA GLY A 165 7.00 -9.60 -24.70
C GLY A 165 6.92 -9.44 -23.18
N TRP A 166 7.90 -9.97 -22.44
CA TRP A 166 8.00 -9.79 -21.00
C TRP A 166 8.36 -8.35 -20.64
N LEU A 167 7.51 -7.72 -19.85
CA LEU A 167 7.73 -6.38 -19.31
C LEU A 167 8.66 -6.39 -18.10
N GLY A 168 9.09 -5.21 -17.66
CA GLY A 168 9.82 -5.04 -16.41
C GLY A 168 8.99 -5.40 -15.18
N TRP A 169 9.64 -5.43 -14.02
CA TRP A 169 8.98 -5.69 -12.75
C TRP A 169 8.23 -4.46 -12.23
N ALA A 170 6.97 -4.63 -11.91
CA ALA A 170 6.18 -3.73 -11.06
C ALA A 170 6.33 -4.12 -9.59
N LYS A 171 6.08 -3.18 -8.69
CA LYS A 171 6.23 -3.35 -7.25
C LYS A 171 5.04 -2.75 -6.49
N ASN A 172 4.54 -3.43 -5.47
CA ASN A 172 3.69 -2.87 -4.40
C ASN A 172 2.53 -1.96 -4.86
N GLY A 173 1.73 -2.39 -5.82
CA GLY A 173 0.57 -1.64 -6.32
C GLY A 173 0.82 -0.85 -7.61
N GLU A 174 2.04 -0.80 -8.12
CA GLU A 174 2.32 -0.26 -9.45
C GLU A 174 1.57 -1.08 -10.52
N ALA A 175 1.22 -0.47 -11.64
CA ALA A 175 0.57 -1.21 -12.72
C ALA A 175 1.60 -2.01 -13.54
N ALA A 176 1.21 -3.22 -13.94
CA ALA A 176 1.96 -4.05 -14.89
C ALA A 176 1.07 -4.43 -16.07
N GLY A 177 1.49 -4.11 -17.30
CA GLY A 177 0.72 -4.42 -18.51
C GLY A 177 0.66 -3.29 -19.50
N THR A 178 -0.49 -3.16 -20.15
CA THR A 178 -0.74 -2.09 -21.13
C THR A 178 -2.13 -1.48 -20.88
N SER A 179 -2.29 -0.20 -21.22
CA SER A 179 -3.61 0.46 -21.18
C SER A 179 -3.79 1.33 -22.43
N GLY A 180 -4.97 1.27 -23.05
CA GLY A 180 -5.31 2.01 -24.26
C GLY A 180 -4.71 1.46 -25.56
N TYR A 181 -3.88 0.41 -25.49
CA TYR A 181 -3.25 -0.24 -26.67
C TYR A 181 -3.96 -1.49 -27.15
N ALA A 182 -5.01 -1.93 -26.45
CA ALA A 182 -5.75 -3.14 -26.77
C ALA A 182 -4.87 -4.41 -26.86
N LYS A 183 -3.82 -4.51 -26.04
CA LYS A 183 -2.91 -5.64 -25.99
C LYS A 183 -3.27 -6.57 -24.84
N ARG A 184 -3.38 -7.87 -25.13
CA ARG A 184 -3.69 -8.88 -24.12
C ARG A 184 -2.49 -9.21 -23.26
N LEU A 185 -2.71 -9.51 -22.01
CA LEU A 185 -1.75 -10.27 -21.20
C LEU A 185 -1.81 -11.74 -21.58
N GLU A 186 -0.65 -12.39 -21.59
CA GLU A 186 -0.49 -13.80 -21.99
C GLU A 186 0.07 -14.66 -20.84
N ALA A 187 0.96 -14.10 -20.01
CA ALA A 187 1.53 -14.78 -18.85
C ALA A 187 1.90 -13.80 -17.75
N LEU A 188 2.18 -14.36 -16.56
CA LEU A 188 2.55 -13.59 -15.39
C LEU A 188 3.56 -14.35 -14.51
N GLN A 189 4.41 -13.62 -13.79
CA GLN A 189 5.28 -14.08 -12.70
C GLN A 189 5.10 -13.19 -11.49
N ILE A 190 5.09 -13.78 -10.28
CA ILE A 190 4.96 -13.06 -9.02
C ILE A 190 5.96 -13.60 -8.02
N VAL A 191 6.66 -12.73 -7.28
CA VAL A 191 7.59 -13.09 -6.22
C VAL A 191 7.42 -12.18 -5.00
N LEU A 192 7.63 -12.74 -3.81
CA LEU A 192 7.79 -11.99 -2.57
C LEU A 192 9.28 -11.84 -2.27
N VAL A 193 9.69 -10.64 -1.87
CA VAL A 193 11.07 -10.32 -1.50
C VAL A 193 11.06 -9.69 -0.12
N LYS A 194 11.83 -10.23 0.81
CA LYS A 194 11.97 -9.65 2.16
C LYS A 194 12.49 -8.22 2.05
N LYS A 195 11.94 -7.29 2.81
CA LYS A 195 12.38 -5.88 2.84
C LYS A 195 13.89 -5.77 3.01
N GLY A 196 14.52 -4.86 2.30
CA GLY A 196 15.97 -4.67 2.31
C GLY A 196 16.77 -5.65 1.44
N LYS A 197 16.13 -6.67 0.84
CA LYS A 197 16.78 -7.55 -0.13
C LYS A 197 16.66 -6.99 -1.55
N ALA A 198 17.58 -7.42 -2.43
CA ALA A 198 17.61 -6.97 -3.82
C ALA A 198 16.34 -7.36 -4.58
N ALA A 199 15.88 -6.45 -5.45
CA ALA A 199 14.80 -6.71 -6.39
C ALA A 199 15.15 -7.87 -7.34
N PRO A 200 14.14 -8.58 -7.91
CA PRO A 200 14.38 -9.62 -8.89
C PRO A 200 15.11 -9.03 -10.11
N LYS A 201 16.08 -9.79 -10.64
CA LYS A 201 16.81 -9.39 -11.85
C LYS A 201 15.90 -9.40 -13.08
N ALA A 202 16.29 -8.66 -14.13
CA ALA A 202 15.57 -8.66 -15.42
C ALA A 202 15.45 -10.08 -16.01
N THR A 203 16.48 -10.93 -15.86
CA THR A 203 16.40 -12.37 -16.12
C THR A 203 16.09 -13.09 -14.81
N TYR A 204 14.95 -13.74 -14.76
CA TYR A 204 14.49 -14.48 -13.58
C TYR A 204 13.92 -15.84 -13.99
N LYS A 205 14.39 -16.92 -13.36
CA LYS A 205 14.03 -18.32 -13.72
C LYS A 205 14.11 -18.60 -15.23
N GLY A 206 15.20 -18.18 -15.86
CA GLY A 206 15.46 -18.40 -17.29
C GLY A 206 14.65 -17.51 -18.25
N ILE A 207 13.78 -16.65 -17.76
CA ILE A 207 12.98 -15.73 -18.56
C ILE A 207 13.54 -14.32 -18.45
N ALA A 208 13.91 -13.71 -19.58
CA ALA A 208 14.41 -12.34 -19.66
C ALA A 208 13.27 -11.34 -19.90
N SER A 209 13.35 -10.15 -19.32
CA SER A 209 12.50 -9.01 -19.69
C SER A 209 12.90 -8.50 -21.06
N ALA A 210 11.94 -8.38 -21.96
CA ALA A 210 12.11 -7.75 -23.27
C ALA A 210 12.04 -6.22 -23.18
N ARG A 211 11.50 -5.68 -22.09
CA ARG A 211 11.31 -4.25 -21.84
C ARG A 211 11.68 -3.92 -20.40
N SER A 212 12.15 -2.68 -20.18
CA SER A 212 12.51 -2.20 -18.84
C SER A 212 11.29 -1.75 -18.03
N ASN A 213 10.29 -1.13 -18.67
CA ASN A 213 9.11 -0.63 -18.00
C ASN A 213 8.11 -1.75 -17.71
N ALA A 214 7.47 -1.70 -16.54
CA ALA A 214 6.42 -2.62 -16.16
C ALA A 214 5.07 -2.30 -16.83
N MET A 215 4.84 -1.02 -17.16
CA MET A 215 3.59 -0.52 -17.71
C MET A 215 3.82 0.34 -18.96
N TYR A 216 2.96 0.16 -19.95
CA TYR A 216 2.85 1.00 -21.15
C TYR A 216 1.40 1.49 -21.26
N ALA A 217 1.16 2.76 -20.94
CA ALA A 217 -0.14 3.40 -21.07
C ALA A 217 -0.12 4.39 -22.23
N LYS A 218 -1.22 4.42 -22.97
CA LYS A 218 -1.45 5.49 -23.94
C LYS A 218 -1.59 6.80 -23.19
N PRO A 219 -0.94 7.89 -23.63
CA PRO A 219 -1.17 9.20 -23.05
C PRO A 219 -2.66 9.54 -23.04
N ILE A 220 -3.12 10.17 -21.96
CA ILE A 220 -4.46 10.74 -21.92
C ILE A 220 -4.50 11.84 -22.97
N SER A 221 -5.55 11.84 -23.80
CA SER A 221 -5.79 12.88 -24.77
C SER A 221 -6.99 13.74 -24.34
N VAL A 222 -6.83 15.06 -24.42
CA VAL A 222 -7.90 16.03 -24.21
C VAL A 222 -8.47 16.39 -25.56
N ASN A 223 -9.71 15.96 -25.81
CA ASN A 223 -10.45 16.30 -27.03
C ASN A 223 -11.39 17.46 -26.77
N TYR A 224 -11.45 18.42 -27.67
CA TYR A 224 -12.36 19.58 -27.54
C TYR A 224 -12.86 20.08 -28.87
N GLN A 225 -14.02 20.73 -28.83
CA GLN A 225 -14.69 21.37 -29.96
C GLN A 225 -15.16 22.75 -29.52
N SER A 226 -15.07 23.68 -30.42
CA SER A 226 -15.59 25.04 -30.25
C SER A 226 -16.85 25.27 -31.12
N HIS A 227 -17.85 25.92 -30.55
CA HIS A 227 -18.94 26.51 -31.30
C HIS A 227 -18.60 27.98 -31.56
N VAL A 228 -18.53 28.36 -32.83
CA VAL A 228 -18.11 29.71 -33.22
C VAL A 228 -19.30 30.42 -33.93
N GLN A 229 -19.51 31.65 -33.60
CA GLN A 229 -20.54 32.51 -34.19
C GLN A 229 -20.54 32.39 -35.72
N LYS A 230 -21.71 32.21 -36.33
CA LYS A 230 -21.95 32.05 -37.79
C LYS A 230 -21.32 30.81 -38.44
N ILE A 231 -20.49 30.02 -37.70
CA ILE A 231 -19.84 28.82 -38.23
C ILE A 231 -20.44 27.54 -37.60
N GLY A 232 -20.83 27.61 -36.32
CA GLY A 232 -21.33 26.46 -35.58
C GLY A 232 -20.21 25.63 -34.94
N TRP A 233 -20.51 24.37 -34.62
CA TRP A 233 -19.55 23.43 -34.03
C TRP A 233 -18.46 23.06 -35.04
N GLN A 234 -17.22 23.30 -34.66
CA GLN A 234 -16.07 22.92 -35.45
C GLN A 234 -15.68 21.46 -35.24
N SER A 235 -14.77 20.95 -36.06
CA SER A 235 -14.23 19.62 -35.87
C SER A 235 -13.55 19.47 -34.52
N THR A 236 -13.58 18.25 -33.97
CA THR A 236 -12.83 17.92 -32.74
C THR A 236 -11.33 18.05 -33.01
N VAL A 237 -10.65 18.75 -32.12
CA VAL A 237 -9.18 18.80 -32.05
C VAL A 237 -8.73 18.25 -30.71
N SER A 238 -7.43 17.98 -30.57
CA SER A 238 -6.87 17.41 -29.35
C SER A 238 -5.50 17.99 -29.01
N ASP A 239 -5.15 17.87 -27.73
CA ASP A 239 -3.78 17.98 -27.22
C ASP A 239 -3.04 19.26 -27.65
N GLY A 240 -3.63 20.43 -27.35
CA GLY A 240 -3.03 21.73 -27.61
C GLY A 240 -3.24 22.29 -29.01
N ASN A 241 -3.94 21.58 -29.91
CA ASN A 241 -4.31 22.13 -31.22
C ASN A 241 -5.34 23.23 -31.06
N VAL A 242 -5.29 24.22 -31.94
CA VAL A 242 -6.24 25.37 -31.89
C VAL A 242 -7.65 24.93 -32.28
N SER A 243 -8.64 25.29 -31.44
CA SER A 243 -10.06 25.17 -31.74
C SER A 243 -10.66 26.58 -31.69
N GLY A 244 -11.40 26.97 -32.72
CA GLY A 244 -11.93 28.33 -32.85
C GLY A 244 -11.42 29.04 -34.11
N THR A 245 -11.52 30.33 -34.10
CA THR A 245 -11.05 31.20 -35.21
C THR A 245 -10.15 32.31 -34.66
N SER A 246 -9.17 32.70 -35.44
CA SER A 246 -8.31 33.86 -35.14
C SER A 246 -8.44 34.91 -36.24
N GLY A 247 -8.47 36.20 -35.87
CA GLY A 247 -8.52 37.32 -36.78
C GLY A 247 -9.84 37.52 -37.54
N ARG A 248 -10.91 36.78 -37.19
CA ARG A 248 -12.22 36.86 -37.87
C ARG A 248 -13.29 37.67 -37.14
N SER A 249 -12.96 38.24 -35.99
CA SER A 249 -13.92 38.94 -35.13
C SER A 249 -15.21 38.16 -34.84
N LEU A 250 -15.09 36.84 -34.76
CA LEU A 250 -16.17 35.90 -34.40
C LEU A 250 -15.96 35.41 -32.98
N ARG A 251 -17.03 35.46 -32.18
CA ARG A 251 -16.97 35.02 -30.78
C ARG A 251 -17.10 33.49 -30.64
N LEU A 252 -16.46 32.96 -29.61
CA LEU A 252 -16.69 31.61 -29.13
C LEU A 252 -18.03 31.59 -28.37
N GLU A 253 -18.95 30.71 -28.73
CA GLU A 253 -20.28 30.62 -28.13
C GLU A 253 -20.47 29.35 -27.30
N GLY A 254 -19.64 28.34 -27.47
CA GLY A 254 -19.69 27.10 -26.69
C GLY A 254 -18.45 26.29 -26.86
N ILE A 255 -18.20 25.41 -25.86
CA ILE A 255 -17.10 24.46 -25.86
C ILE A 255 -17.60 23.11 -25.37
N LYS A 256 -17.09 22.01 -25.97
CA LYS A 256 -17.20 20.66 -25.48
C LYS A 256 -15.80 20.11 -25.21
N ILE A 257 -15.59 19.50 -24.05
CA ILE A 257 -14.31 18.93 -23.69
C ILE A 257 -14.52 17.49 -23.20
N SER A 258 -13.67 16.57 -23.60
CA SER A 258 -13.69 15.18 -23.17
C SER A 258 -12.28 14.61 -23.04
N LEU A 259 -12.09 13.66 -22.15
CA LEU A 259 -10.85 12.89 -22.00
C LEU A 259 -10.97 11.57 -22.74
N LYS A 260 -9.93 11.20 -23.49
CA LYS A 260 -9.79 9.92 -24.16
C LYS A 260 -8.62 9.14 -23.55
N ASP A 261 -8.72 7.81 -23.61
CA ASP A 261 -7.69 6.88 -23.11
C ASP A 261 -7.39 7.08 -21.60
N LYS A 262 -8.43 7.39 -20.80
CA LYS A 262 -8.32 7.57 -19.34
C LYS A 262 -7.78 6.29 -18.68
N PRO A 263 -6.73 6.33 -17.84
CA PRO A 263 -6.19 5.18 -17.14
C PRO A 263 -7.00 4.78 -15.89
N CYS A 264 -7.88 5.67 -15.42
CA CYS A 264 -8.74 5.50 -14.26
C CYS A 264 -10.10 6.16 -14.48
N SER A 265 -11.06 5.94 -13.58
CA SER A 265 -12.32 6.67 -13.53
C SER A 265 -12.06 8.15 -13.21
N GLY A 266 -12.91 9.01 -13.69
CA GLY A 266 -12.81 10.46 -13.48
C GLY A 266 -13.29 11.25 -14.69
N ASP A 267 -13.63 12.51 -14.45
CA ASP A 267 -14.16 13.42 -15.47
C ASP A 267 -13.44 14.76 -15.44
N ILE A 268 -13.52 15.46 -16.56
CA ILE A 268 -13.10 16.84 -16.63
C ILE A 268 -14.27 17.75 -16.25
N ARG A 269 -14.01 18.69 -15.35
CA ARG A 269 -14.98 19.77 -15.02
C ARG A 269 -14.44 21.08 -15.56
N TYR A 270 -15.33 21.87 -16.14
CA TYR A 270 -15.00 23.18 -16.65
C TYR A 270 -16.19 24.13 -16.45
N VAL A 271 -15.88 25.41 -16.31
CA VAL A 271 -16.84 26.51 -16.17
C VAL A 271 -16.55 27.55 -17.26
N THR A 272 -17.56 28.05 -17.88
CA THR A 272 -17.48 29.18 -18.84
C THR A 272 -18.16 30.41 -18.26
N HIS A 273 -17.62 31.58 -18.57
CA HIS A 273 -18.15 32.85 -18.15
C HIS A 273 -18.56 33.68 -19.36
#